data_ea1db66d8def3f053850e271be2de196
#
_entry.id   ea1db66d8def3f053850e271be2de196
#
_cell.length_a   1.000
_cell.length_b   1.000
_cell.length_c   1.000
_cell.angle_alpha   90.00
_cell.angle_beta   90.00
_cell.angle_gamma   90.00
#
_symmetry.space_group_name_H-M   'P 1'
#
loop_
_entity.id
_entity.type
_entity.pdbx_description
1 polymer ?
#
loop_
_entity_poly.entity_id
_entity_poly.type
_entity_poly.pdbx_seq_one_letter_code
_entity_poly.pdbx_strand_id
1 'polypeptide(L)'
;GRYDVIACGILATSELKDSLLLTSPITLNKQVLVQRRENGENDSLYIRNQLDLAGRTLHVVKGSPSILRIQNLGNEIGDTIYIKEIDKYGSEQLISMVAHGDIDYAVCDESIARAAADSIPQIDINTAISFTQFYSWAVRKQSPALLDSLNTWLDKFQKEKEYQKIYKKYYDKE
;
A
#
# COMPACT_ATOMS: atom_id res chain seq x y z
N GLY A 1 -1.06 21.47 16.99
CA GLY A 1 -0.76 21.47 15.69
C GLY A 1 0.45 22.21 15.24
N ARG A 2 1.41 21.47 14.73
CA ARG A 2 2.63 22.00 14.12
C ARG A 2 2.44 22.28 12.62
N TYR A 3 1.47 21.61 11.98
CA TYR A 3 1.24 21.65 10.54
C TYR A 3 -0.25 21.79 10.24
N ASP A 4 -0.57 22.47 9.15
CA ASP A 4 -1.95 22.67 8.69
C ASP A 4 -2.35 21.65 7.63
N VAL A 5 -1.38 21.15 6.85
CA VAL A 5 -1.57 20.17 5.77
C VAL A 5 -0.55 19.06 5.88
N ILE A 6 -0.99 17.83 5.67
CA ILE A 6 -0.12 16.65 5.49
C ILE A 6 -0.23 16.25 4.02
N ALA A 7 0.80 16.56 3.23
CA ALA A 7 0.87 16.28 1.79
C ALA A 7 1.57 14.94 1.52
N CYS A 8 0.98 13.86 1.99
CA CYS A 8 1.40 12.50 1.68
C CYS A 8 0.18 11.60 1.51
N GLY A 9 0.36 10.45 0.88
CA GLY A 9 -0.73 9.51 0.65
C GLY A 9 -1.25 8.93 1.97
N ILE A 10 -2.40 9.39 2.43
CA ILE A 10 -3.08 8.92 3.63
C ILE A 10 -4.30 8.11 3.22
N LEU A 11 -4.38 6.88 3.71
CA LEU A 11 -5.53 6.03 3.52
C LEU A 11 -6.72 6.57 4.34
N ALA A 12 -7.87 6.74 3.69
CA ALA A 12 -9.09 7.22 4.33
C ALA A 12 -9.70 6.15 5.25
N THR A 13 -9.27 6.13 6.52
CA THR A 13 -9.86 5.28 7.56
C THR A 13 -10.87 6.06 8.40
N SER A 14 -11.80 5.36 9.05
CA SER A 14 -12.77 6.00 9.95
C SER A 14 -12.09 6.76 11.09
N GLU A 15 -11.05 6.20 11.68
CA GLU A 15 -10.29 6.84 12.76
C GLU A 15 -9.66 8.16 12.35
N LEU A 16 -9.07 8.20 11.15
CA LEU A 16 -8.45 9.41 10.62
C LEU A 16 -9.47 10.48 10.24
N LYS A 17 -10.66 10.10 9.79
CA LYS A 17 -11.76 11.03 9.51
C LYS A 17 -12.28 11.73 10.76
N ASP A 18 -12.16 11.11 11.93
CA ASP A 18 -12.54 11.72 13.20
C ASP A 18 -11.52 12.77 13.67
N SER A 19 -10.27 12.64 13.30
CA SER A 19 -9.17 13.50 13.73
C SER A 19 -8.77 14.55 12.70
N LEU A 20 -8.92 14.26 11.41
CA LEU A 20 -8.45 15.06 10.29
C LEU A 20 -9.53 15.20 9.21
N LEU A 21 -9.45 16.29 8.44
CA LEU A 21 -10.19 16.43 7.20
C LEU A 21 -9.33 15.91 6.04
N LEU A 22 -9.90 15.07 5.21
CA LEU A 22 -9.22 14.50 4.06
C LEU A 22 -9.61 15.24 2.78
N THR A 23 -8.64 15.50 1.91
CA THR A 23 -8.87 16.09 0.60
C THR A 23 -9.58 15.10 -0.34
N SER A 24 -9.98 15.58 -1.51
CA SER A 24 -10.32 14.70 -2.63
C SER A 24 -9.18 13.72 -2.90
N PRO A 25 -9.46 12.48 -3.34
CA PRO A 25 -8.42 11.49 -3.60
C PRO A 25 -7.36 11.98 -4.58
N ILE A 26 -6.09 11.79 -4.21
CA ILE A 26 -4.94 12.16 -5.04
C ILE A 26 -4.57 11.02 -5.97
N THR A 27 -4.57 9.81 -5.46
CA THR A 27 -4.19 8.61 -6.20
C THR A 27 -4.94 7.39 -5.68
N LEU A 28 -4.94 6.35 -6.49
CA LEU A 28 -5.48 5.04 -6.17
C LEU A 28 -4.32 4.07 -5.99
N ASN A 29 -4.43 3.21 -4.99
CA ASN A 29 -3.45 2.16 -4.77
C ASN A 29 -4.11 0.95 -4.11
N LYS A 30 -3.43 -0.18 -4.13
CA LYS A 30 -3.84 -1.37 -3.41
C LYS A 30 -2.63 -2.03 -2.76
N GLN A 31 -2.88 -2.90 -1.79
CA GLN A 31 -1.86 -3.68 -1.11
C GLN A 31 -1.68 -5.01 -1.85
N VAL A 32 -0.45 -5.41 -2.08
CA VAL A 32 -0.12 -6.67 -2.74
C VAL A 32 0.83 -7.51 -1.89
N LEU A 33 0.73 -8.82 -2.05
CA LEU A 33 1.68 -9.76 -1.50
C LEU A 33 2.93 -9.80 -2.39
N VAL A 34 4.09 -9.67 -1.76
CA VAL A 34 5.38 -9.89 -2.40
C VAL A 34 5.90 -11.25 -1.96
N GLN A 35 6.15 -12.12 -2.92
CA GLN A 35 6.69 -13.47 -2.70
C GLN A 35 7.67 -13.83 -3.81
N ARG A 36 8.46 -14.89 -3.63
CA ARG A 36 9.29 -15.42 -4.70
C ARG A 36 8.43 -16.09 -5.77
N ARG A 37 8.88 -16.08 -7.01
CA ARG A 37 8.21 -16.77 -8.10
C ARG A 37 8.10 -18.26 -7.82
N GLU A 38 7.04 -18.87 -8.31
CA GLU A 38 6.79 -20.29 -8.19
C GLU A 38 7.92 -21.12 -8.81
N ASN A 39 8.44 -22.07 -8.05
CA ASN A 39 9.46 -23.03 -8.47
C ASN A 39 8.86 -24.40 -8.78
N GLY A 40 8.01 -24.47 -9.81
CA GLY A 40 7.37 -25.70 -10.26
C GLY A 40 5.93 -25.88 -9.80
N GLU A 41 5.27 -26.90 -10.32
CA GLU A 41 3.82 -27.11 -10.14
C GLU A 41 3.35 -27.40 -8.71
N ASN A 42 4.28 -27.75 -7.80
CA ASN A 42 3.97 -28.17 -6.42
C ASN A 42 4.70 -27.33 -5.35
N ASP A 43 4.97 -26.06 -5.63
CA ASP A 43 5.58 -25.18 -4.63
C ASP A 43 4.57 -24.88 -3.52
N SER A 44 4.71 -25.54 -2.38
CA SER A 44 3.83 -25.37 -1.21
C SER A 44 3.96 -24.01 -0.53
N LEU A 45 5.02 -23.27 -0.81
CA LEU A 45 5.23 -21.93 -0.26
C LEU A 45 4.59 -20.84 -1.13
N TYR A 46 4.32 -21.14 -2.39
CA TYR A 46 3.75 -20.17 -3.32
C TYR A 46 2.26 -19.93 -3.03
N ILE A 47 1.89 -18.69 -2.81
CA ILE A 47 0.51 -18.26 -2.55
C ILE A 47 -0.19 -17.92 -3.87
N ARG A 48 -1.21 -18.68 -4.23
CA ARG A 48 -1.99 -18.49 -5.46
C ARG A 48 -3.23 -17.63 -5.23
N ASN A 49 -3.80 -17.70 -4.04
CA ASN A 49 -4.99 -16.94 -3.68
C ASN A 49 -4.96 -16.56 -2.19
N GLN A 50 -5.90 -15.73 -1.76
CA GLN A 50 -5.94 -15.22 -0.39
C GLN A 50 -6.17 -16.33 0.66
N LEU A 51 -6.83 -17.42 0.32
CA LEU A 51 -7.06 -18.54 1.23
C LEU A 51 -5.77 -19.28 1.62
N ASP A 52 -4.78 -19.27 0.75
CA ASP A 52 -3.47 -19.88 1.00
C ASP A 52 -2.65 -19.13 2.06
N LEU A 53 -3.07 -17.93 2.46
CA LEU A 53 -2.43 -17.13 3.49
C LEU A 53 -2.70 -17.64 4.92
N ALA A 54 -3.65 -18.53 5.09
CA ALA A 54 -3.98 -19.11 6.40
C ALA A 54 -2.75 -19.73 7.07
N GLY A 55 -2.44 -19.29 8.28
CA GLY A 55 -1.28 -19.76 9.05
C GLY A 55 0.08 -19.23 8.58
N ARG A 56 0.12 -18.34 7.58
CA ARG A 56 1.36 -17.74 7.07
C ARG A 56 1.72 -16.47 7.85
N THR A 57 3.02 -16.13 7.85
CA THR A 57 3.54 -14.91 8.45
C THR A 57 3.87 -13.89 7.38
N LEU A 58 3.22 -12.73 7.43
CA LEU A 58 3.45 -11.63 6.51
C LEU A 58 4.28 -10.55 7.19
N HIS A 59 5.32 -10.08 6.51
CA HIS A 59 6.18 -9.01 6.99
C HIS A 59 5.70 -7.67 6.42
N VAL A 60 5.56 -6.68 7.28
CA VAL A 60 5.11 -5.33 6.91
C VAL A 60 5.99 -4.28 7.57
N VAL A 61 6.03 -3.09 7.01
CA VAL A 61 6.67 -1.94 7.68
C VAL A 61 5.81 -1.56 8.89
N LYS A 62 6.47 -1.23 10.00
CA LYS A 62 5.80 -0.81 11.23
C LYS A 62 4.83 0.35 10.99
N GLY A 63 3.63 0.22 11.53
CA GLY A 63 2.58 1.21 11.37
C GLY A 63 1.94 1.26 9.98
N SER A 64 2.21 0.28 9.12
CA SER A 64 1.61 0.19 7.79
C SER A 64 0.09 0.02 7.86
N PRO A 65 -0.68 0.69 6.99
CA PRO A 65 -2.13 0.46 6.87
C PRO A 65 -2.47 -0.96 6.42
N SER A 66 -1.52 -1.71 5.88
CA SER A 66 -1.68 -3.13 5.53
C SER A 66 -2.02 -4.00 6.73
N ILE A 67 -1.61 -3.64 7.94
CA ILE A 67 -1.82 -4.44 9.16
C ILE A 67 -3.30 -4.68 9.40
N LEU A 68 -4.11 -3.62 9.40
CA LEU A 68 -5.55 -3.72 9.59
C LEU A 68 -6.21 -4.56 8.48
N ARG A 69 -5.77 -4.37 7.24
CA ARG A 69 -6.30 -5.13 6.11
C ARG A 69 -5.99 -6.62 6.22
N ILE A 70 -4.78 -6.98 6.64
CA ILE A 70 -4.39 -8.39 6.85
C ILE A 70 -5.20 -9.01 7.98
N GLN A 71 -5.43 -8.28 9.07
CA GLN A 71 -6.27 -8.75 10.18
C GLN A 71 -7.71 -9.01 9.72
N ASN A 72 -8.29 -8.08 8.96
CA ASN A 72 -9.62 -8.24 8.39
C ASN A 72 -9.69 -9.43 7.43
N LEU A 73 -8.67 -9.62 6.60
CA LEU A 73 -8.60 -10.75 5.68
C LEU A 73 -8.54 -12.08 6.45
N GLY A 74 -7.78 -12.16 7.54
CA GLY A 74 -7.76 -13.34 8.41
C GLY A 74 -9.16 -13.68 8.96
N ASN A 75 -9.92 -12.67 9.40
CA ASN A 75 -11.30 -12.84 9.84
C ASN A 75 -12.21 -13.30 8.69
N GLU A 76 -12.05 -12.76 7.50
CA GLU A 76 -12.83 -13.13 6.31
C GLU A 76 -12.62 -14.59 5.90
N ILE A 77 -11.39 -15.09 5.93
CA ILE A 77 -11.06 -16.48 5.60
C ILE A 77 -11.28 -17.46 6.73
N GLY A 78 -11.56 -16.96 7.95
CA GLY A 78 -11.81 -17.79 9.13
C GLY A 78 -10.57 -18.45 9.71
N ASP A 79 -9.40 -17.89 9.47
CA ASP A 79 -8.11 -18.41 9.99
C ASP A 79 -7.18 -17.26 10.40
N THR A 80 -6.10 -17.60 11.09
CA THR A 80 -5.12 -16.62 11.54
C THR A 80 -4.06 -16.37 10.49
N ILE A 81 -3.82 -15.11 10.17
CA ILE A 81 -2.66 -14.64 9.40
C ILE A 81 -1.75 -13.90 10.36
N TYR A 82 -0.50 -14.37 10.51
CA TYR A 82 0.47 -13.75 11.39
C TYR A 82 1.12 -12.54 10.73
N ILE A 83 1.34 -11.48 11.51
CA ILE A 83 1.94 -10.23 11.04
C ILE A 83 3.21 -9.97 11.86
N LYS A 84 4.31 -9.72 11.14
CA LYS A 84 5.57 -9.28 11.75
C LYS A 84 5.90 -7.88 11.25
N GLU A 85 5.88 -6.91 12.16
CA GLU A 85 6.24 -5.54 11.86
C GLU A 85 7.76 -5.35 11.87
N ILE A 86 8.27 -4.68 10.86
CA ILE A 86 9.69 -4.35 10.72
C ILE A 86 9.84 -2.84 10.84
N ASP A 87 10.58 -2.38 11.84
CA ASP A 87 10.81 -0.96 12.11
C ASP A 87 12.14 -0.42 11.56
N LYS A 88 13.07 -1.32 11.23
CA LYS A 88 14.41 -0.99 10.74
C LYS A 88 14.47 -0.65 9.26
N TYR A 89 13.57 -1.20 8.45
CA TYR A 89 13.65 -1.18 6.99
C TYR A 89 12.33 -0.70 6.38
N GLY A 90 12.45 -0.05 5.21
CA GLY A 90 11.32 0.31 4.38
C GLY A 90 10.84 -0.85 3.48
N SER A 91 9.76 -0.61 2.73
CA SER A 91 9.16 -1.62 1.84
C SER A 91 10.15 -2.17 0.80
N GLU A 92 11.04 -1.34 0.27
CA GLU A 92 12.03 -1.76 -0.73
C GLU A 92 13.01 -2.80 -0.18
N GLN A 93 13.46 -2.62 1.06
CA GLN A 93 14.32 -3.60 1.72
C GLN A 93 13.60 -4.90 2.02
N LEU A 94 12.33 -4.83 2.43
CA LEU A 94 11.50 -6.04 2.63
C LEU A 94 11.37 -6.83 1.33
N ILE A 95 11.17 -6.18 0.21
CA ILE A 95 11.11 -6.82 -1.10
C ILE A 95 12.45 -7.50 -1.44
N SER A 96 13.56 -6.85 -1.19
CA SER A 96 14.89 -7.45 -1.39
C SER A 96 15.12 -8.67 -0.50
N MET A 97 14.66 -8.63 0.75
CA MET A 97 14.74 -9.76 1.68
C MET A 97 13.91 -10.96 1.20
N VAL A 98 12.74 -10.71 0.62
CA VAL A 98 11.93 -11.76 -0.03
C VAL A 98 12.69 -12.38 -1.19
N ALA A 99 13.25 -11.56 -2.06
CA ALA A 99 14.00 -12.03 -3.24
C ALA A 99 15.22 -12.89 -2.87
N HIS A 100 15.91 -12.55 -1.78
CA HIS A 100 17.08 -13.29 -1.27
C HIS A 100 16.72 -14.52 -0.43
N GLY A 101 15.45 -14.65 -0.03
CA GLY A 101 15.00 -15.78 0.80
C GLY A 101 15.13 -15.60 2.30
N ASP A 102 15.46 -14.39 2.77
CA ASP A 102 15.56 -14.08 4.21
C ASP A 102 14.18 -14.08 4.88
N ILE A 103 13.15 -13.68 4.13
CA ILE A 103 11.73 -13.79 4.50
C ILE A 103 10.95 -14.36 3.34
N ASP A 104 9.79 -14.96 3.62
CA ASP A 104 8.99 -15.63 2.59
C ASP A 104 7.95 -14.69 1.98
N TYR A 105 7.33 -13.84 2.78
CA TYR A 105 6.22 -12.98 2.37
C TYR A 105 6.36 -11.57 2.93
N ALA A 106 6.11 -10.58 2.09
CA ALA A 106 5.96 -9.18 2.51
C ALA A 106 4.70 -8.59 1.89
N VAL A 107 4.17 -7.55 2.51
CA VAL A 107 3.03 -6.78 1.99
C VAL A 107 3.42 -5.32 1.86
N CYS A 108 3.16 -4.75 0.71
CA CYS A 108 3.42 -3.34 0.45
C CYS A 108 2.44 -2.78 -0.60
N ASP A 109 2.55 -1.49 -0.86
CA ASP A 109 1.79 -0.84 -1.90
C ASP A 109 2.17 -1.37 -3.29
N GLU A 110 1.18 -1.57 -4.15
CA GLU A 110 1.39 -2.09 -5.51
C GLU A 110 2.37 -1.24 -6.33
N SER A 111 2.32 0.08 -6.20
CA SER A 111 3.22 0.99 -6.91
C SER A 111 4.69 0.75 -6.56
N ILE A 112 4.99 0.51 -5.28
CA ILE A 112 6.34 0.17 -4.80
C ILE A 112 6.74 -1.22 -5.29
N ALA A 113 5.83 -2.18 -5.20
CA ALA A 113 6.08 -3.55 -5.64
C ALA A 113 6.34 -3.65 -7.14
N ARG A 114 5.59 -2.92 -7.96
CA ARG A 114 5.84 -2.86 -9.41
C ARG A 114 7.21 -2.29 -9.75
N ALA A 115 7.56 -1.16 -9.15
CA ALA A 115 8.86 -0.54 -9.38
C ALA A 115 10.02 -1.48 -8.99
N ALA A 116 9.85 -2.25 -7.92
CA ALA A 116 10.82 -3.24 -7.50
C ALA A 116 10.84 -4.48 -8.41
N ALA A 117 9.69 -4.95 -8.88
CA ALA A 117 9.59 -6.11 -9.77
C ALA A 117 10.30 -5.91 -11.10
N ASP A 118 10.33 -4.69 -11.61
CA ASP A 118 11.08 -4.34 -12.82
C ASP A 118 12.60 -4.58 -12.66
N SER A 119 13.10 -4.38 -11.45
CA SER A 119 14.53 -4.54 -11.12
C SER A 119 14.87 -5.91 -10.53
N ILE A 120 13.89 -6.58 -9.95
CA ILE A 120 14.05 -7.86 -9.24
C ILE A 120 13.09 -8.89 -9.85
N PRO A 121 13.50 -9.61 -10.89
CA PRO A 121 12.63 -10.54 -11.61
C PRO A 121 12.27 -11.80 -10.80
N GLN A 122 12.90 -12.04 -9.66
CA GLN A 122 12.66 -13.21 -8.80
C GLN A 122 11.39 -13.12 -7.97
N ILE A 123 10.76 -11.94 -7.89
CA ILE A 123 9.55 -11.73 -7.09
C ILE A 123 8.28 -11.86 -7.95
N ASP A 124 7.20 -12.21 -7.28
CA ASP A 124 5.84 -12.24 -7.81
C ASP A 124 4.96 -11.32 -6.97
N ILE A 125 4.14 -10.52 -7.63
CA ILE A 125 3.25 -9.54 -6.99
C ILE A 125 1.79 -9.68 -7.46
N ASN A 126 1.43 -10.83 -8.00
CA ASN A 126 0.12 -11.06 -8.62
C ASN A 126 -1.02 -11.24 -7.60
N THR A 127 -0.71 -11.58 -6.36
CA THR A 127 -1.72 -11.78 -5.31
C THR A 127 -2.02 -10.48 -4.58
N ALA A 128 -3.23 -9.95 -4.73
CA ALA A 128 -3.68 -8.76 -4.03
C ALA A 128 -4.18 -9.09 -2.63
N ILE A 129 -3.83 -8.23 -1.64
CA ILE A 129 -4.30 -8.32 -0.26
C ILE A 129 -5.55 -7.45 -0.06
N SER A 130 -5.64 -6.33 -0.77
CA SER A 130 -6.78 -5.42 -0.68
C SER A 130 -7.28 -5.01 -2.05
N PHE A 131 -8.52 -4.51 -2.08
CA PHE A 131 -9.02 -3.78 -3.24
C PHE A 131 -8.31 -2.44 -3.40
N THR A 132 -8.45 -1.83 -4.58
CA THR A 132 -7.97 -0.47 -4.83
C THR A 132 -8.53 0.50 -3.79
N GLN A 133 -7.66 1.27 -3.18
CA GLN A 133 -7.99 2.22 -2.12
C GLN A 133 -7.63 3.64 -2.55
N PHE A 134 -8.35 4.61 -1.98
CA PHE A 134 -8.12 6.03 -2.23
C PHE A 134 -7.13 6.60 -1.22
N TYR A 135 -6.09 7.26 -1.73
CA TYR A 135 -5.16 8.03 -0.91
C TYR A 135 -5.42 9.52 -1.08
N SER A 136 -5.47 10.23 0.03
CA SER A 136 -5.76 11.66 0.11
C SER A 136 -4.70 12.39 0.94
N TRP A 137 -4.61 13.70 0.78
CA TRP A 137 -3.90 14.55 1.75
C TRP A 137 -4.81 14.84 2.94
N ALA A 138 -4.22 15.24 4.05
CA ALA A 138 -4.96 15.57 5.26
C ALA A 138 -4.79 17.03 5.65
N VAL A 139 -5.84 17.61 6.18
CA VAL A 139 -5.91 18.99 6.68
C VAL A 139 -6.42 18.96 8.12
N ARG A 140 -5.97 19.89 8.94
CA ARG A 140 -6.50 20.08 10.30
C ARG A 140 -8.01 20.22 10.28
N LYS A 141 -8.67 19.60 11.25
CA LYS A 141 -10.12 19.65 11.41
C LYS A 141 -10.67 21.08 11.61
N GLN A 142 -9.86 21.96 12.18
CA GLN A 142 -10.20 23.37 12.41
C GLN A 142 -10.03 24.27 11.16
N SER A 143 -9.60 23.72 10.04
CA SER A 143 -9.31 24.48 8.81
C SER A 143 -10.15 24.07 7.62
N PRO A 144 -11.51 24.10 7.67
CA PRO A 144 -12.36 23.66 6.59
C PRO A 144 -12.23 24.53 5.32
N ALA A 145 -11.97 25.84 5.47
CA ALA A 145 -11.75 26.73 4.34
C ALA A 145 -10.48 26.37 3.56
N LEU A 146 -9.43 25.93 4.25
CA LEU A 146 -8.21 25.42 3.62
C LEU A 146 -8.48 24.13 2.83
N LEU A 147 -9.32 23.25 3.37
CA LEU A 147 -9.75 22.03 2.67
C LEU A 147 -10.46 22.36 1.36
N ASP A 148 -11.42 23.28 1.38
CA ASP A 148 -12.17 23.67 0.19
C ASP A 148 -11.25 24.28 -0.88
N SER A 149 -10.30 25.12 -0.48
CA SER A 149 -9.30 25.70 -1.38
C SER A 149 -8.37 24.65 -1.99
N LEU A 150 -7.90 23.69 -1.19
CA LEU A 150 -7.08 22.57 -1.65
C LEU A 150 -7.84 21.67 -2.62
N ASN A 151 -9.08 21.31 -2.31
CA ASN A 151 -9.90 20.46 -3.18
C ASN A 151 -10.15 21.14 -4.53
N THR A 152 -10.46 22.43 -4.53
CA THR A 152 -10.64 23.21 -5.77
C THR A 152 -9.35 23.21 -6.60
N TRP A 153 -8.21 23.43 -5.96
CA TRP A 153 -6.91 23.40 -6.63
C TRP A 153 -6.56 22.01 -7.16
N LEU A 154 -6.77 20.96 -6.36
CA LEU A 154 -6.49 19.57 -6.76
C LEU A 154 -7.34 19.14 -7.94
N ASP A 155 -8.63 19.44 -7.94
CA ASP A 155 -9.55 19.12 -9.03
C ASP A 155 -9.11 19.78 -10.34
N LYS A 156 -8.60 21.01 -10.25
CA LYS A 156 -8.04 21.73 -11.39
C LYS A 156 -6.70 21.13 -11.83
N PHE A 157 -5.78 20.94 -10.90
CA PHE A 157 -4.43 20.47 -11.17
C PHE A 157 -4.40 19.04 -11.75
N GLN A 158 -5.26 18.14 -11.25
CA GLN A 158 -5.34 16.76 -11.77
C GLN A 158 -5.77 16.69 -13.24
N LYS A 159 -6.41 17.73 -13.75
CA LYS A 159 -6.78 17.85 -15.17
C LYS A 159 -5.67 18.45 -16.03
N GLU A 160 -4.62 18.98 -15.43
CA GLU A 160 -3.50 19.59 -16.14
C GLU A 160 -2.50 18.56 -16.64
N LYS A 161 -1.83 18.89 -17.76
CA LYS A 161 -0.77 18.05 -18.35
C LYS A 161 0.40 17.79 -17.40
N GLU A 162 0.69 18.74 -16.50
CA GLU A 162 1.76 18.61 -15.51
C GLU A 162 1.48 17.48 -14.51
N TYR A 163 0.25 17.39 -14.00
CA TYR A 163 -0.15 16.28 -13.13
C TYR A 163 0.00 14.94 -13.85
N GLN A 164 -0.45 14.83 -15.09
CA GLN A 164 -0.35 13.60 -15.88
C GLN A 164 1.10 13.18 -16.12
N LYS A 165 2.00 14.13 -16.36
CA LYS A 165 3.44 13.84 -16.48
C LYS A 165 4.03 13.31 -15.18
N ILE A 166 3.70 13.93 -14.05
CA ILE A 166 4.16 13.51 -12.73
C ILE A 166 3.62 12.11 -12.41
N TYR A 167 2.32 11.89 -12.63
CA TYR A 167 1.68 10.61 -12.39
C TYR A 167 2.35 9.48 -13.19
N LYS A 168 2.52 9.67 -14.49
CA LYS A 168 3.20 8.70 -15.38
C LYS A 168 4.62 8.42 -14.95
N LYS A 169 5.36 9.43 -14.50
CA LYS A 169 6.74 9.26 -14.06
C LYS A 169 6.89 8.34 -12.86
N TYR A 170 5.95 8.38 -11.92
CA TYR A 170 6.08 7.69 -10.63
C TYR A 170 5.16 6.47 -10.45
N TYR A 171 4.02 6.44 -11.12
CA TYR A 171 3.01 5.41 -10.91
C TYR A 171 2.70 4.58 -12.15
N ASP A 172 2.94 5.10 -13.35
CA ASP A 172 2.58 4.47 -14.62
C ASP A 172 3.85 4.31 -15.47
N LYS A 173 4.70 3.40 -15.06
CA LYS A 173 5.84 2.97 -15.86
C LYS A 173 5.37 1.88 -16.83
N GLU A 174 5.23 2.25 -18.10
CA GLU A 174 5.13 1.29 -19.19
C GLU A 174 6.40 0.45 -19.31
#